data_e4ac172757d9d1ae74fc95cf3b9a8299
#
_entry.id   e4ac172757d9d1ae74fc95cf3b9a8299
#
_cell.length_a   1.000
_cell.length_b   1.000
_cell.length_c   1.000
_cell.angle_alpha   90.00
_cell.angle_beta   90.00
_cell.angle_gamma   90.00
#
_symmetry.space_group_name_H-M   'P 1'
#
loop_
_entity.id
_entity.type
_entity.pdbx_description
1 polymer ?
#
loop_
_entity_poly.entity_id
_entity_poly.type
_entity_poly.pdbx_seq_one_letter_code
_entity_poly.pdbx_strand_id
1 'polypeptide(L)'
;MRIPKLEFQKYIDSKYEECLELFELNCPTYFAEEERKDYKQFLEHDRDFYLLGYENGSLICCFGITEHNKDLCSLSWIMVHPKHHKSGFGNEMMSYFISYVREKNKKTAMISTSQYANNFFEKYGAREIAFEENGWGTGMHKIDMCIELE
;
A
#
# COMPACT_ATOMS: atom_id res chain seq x y z
N MET A 1 2.01 23.86 13.30
CA MET A 1 1.53 22.63 12.64
C MET A 1 2.71 21.72 12.32
N ARG A 2 2.55 20.47 12.65
CA ARG A 2 3.58 19.47 12.39
C ARG A 2 3.45 18.93 10.97
N ILE A 3 4.58 18.83 10.25
CA ILE A 3 4.63 18.23 8.94
C ILE A 3 5.06 16.77 9.11
N PRO A 4 4.25 15.79 8.68
CA PRO A 4 4.65 14.39 8.78
C PRO A 4 5.95 14.16 8.02
N LYS A 5 6.84 13.35 8.62
CA LYS A 5 8.10 12.99 7.98
C LYS A 5 8.45 11.55 8.28
N LEU A 6 8.52 10.74 7.23
CA LEU A 6 8.84 9.33 7.33
C LEU A 6 10.24 9.04 6.82
N GLU A 7 10.89 8.08 7.46
CA GLU A 7 12.11 7.49 6.93
C GLU A 7 11.73 6.16 6.31
N PHE A 8 12.01 6.00 5.03
CA PHE A 8 11.67 4.77 4.31
C PHE A 8 12.87 3.84 4.26
N GLN A 9 12.64 2.58 4.56
CA GLN A 9 13.63 1.53 4.54
C GLN A 9 13.10 0.33 3.78
N LYS A 10 13.99 -0.42 3.14
CA LYS A 10 13.58 -1.68 2.53
C LYS A 10 13.32 -2.71 3.59
N TYR A 11 12.34 -3.59 3.32
CA TYR A 11 12.02 -4.71 4.18
C TYR A 11 13.23 -5.65 4.30
N ILE A 12 13.46 -6.12 5.54
CA ILE A 12 14.40 -7.20 5.83
C ILE A 12 13.71 -8.19 6.76
N ASP A 13 14.21 -9.42 6.82
CA ASP A 13 13.57 -10.51 7.57
C ASP A 13 13.27 -10.17 9.02
N SER A 14 14.13 -9.40 9.66
CA SER A 14 13.93 -9.03 11.08
C SER A 14 12.71 -8.13 11.30
N LYS A 15 12.09 -7.63 10.22
CA LYS A 15 10.91 -6.76 10.30
C LYS A 15 9.59 -7.52 10.11
N TYR A 16 9.66 -8.83 9.97
CA TYR A 16 8.47 -9.66 9.72
C TYR A 16 7.38 -9.44 10.75
N GLU A 17 7.73 -9.51 12.04
CA GLU A 17 6.73 -9.36 13.11
C GLU A 17 6.12 -7.96 13.14
N GLU A 18 6.92 -6.92 12.90
CA GLU A 18 6.40 -5.56 12.86
C GLU A 18 5.38 -5.38 11.74
N CYS A 19 5.66 -5.96 10.57
CA CYS A 19 4.73 -5.89 9.44
C CYS A 19 3.45 -6.65 9.71
N LEU A 20 3.54 -7.84 10.31
CA LEU A 20 2.34 -8.60 10.70
C LEU A 20 1.51 -7.85 11.72
N GLU A 21 2.15 -7.21 12.68
CA GLU A 21 1.46 -6.41 13.68
C GLU A 21 0.69 -5.26 13.04
N LEU A 22 1.32 -4.59 12.06
CA LEU A 22 0.65 -3.52 11.34
C LEU A 22 -0.55 -4.05 10.54
N PHE A 23 -0.40 -5.22 9.92
CA PHE A 23 -1.53 -5.86 9.25
C PHE A 23 -2.67 -6.12 10.22
N GLU A 24 -2.38 -6.70 11.41
CA GLU A 24 -3.41 -7.02 12.38
C GLU A 24 -4.15 -5.78 12.86
N LEU A 25 -3.46 -4.66 12.99
CA LEU A 25 -4.10 -3.39 13.36
C LEU A 25 -5.07 -2.89 12.29
N ASN A 26 -4.89 -3.31 11.03
CA ASN A 26 -5.75 -2.94 9.92
C ASN A 26 -6.78 -4.02 9.57
N CYS A 27 -6.78 -5.15 10.27
CA CYS A 27 -7.67 -6.26 10.03
C CYS A 27 -8.68 -6.34 11.18
N PRO A 28 -9.97 -6.53 10.96
CA PRO A 28 -10.62 -6.80 9.68
C PRO A 28 -11.13 -5.54 8.96
N THR A 29 -10.84 -4.34 9.45
CA THR A 29 -11.44 -3.11 8.93
C THR A 29 -11.02 -2.80 7.50
N TYR A 30 -9.70 -2.85 7.22
CA TYR A 30 -9.16 -2.50 5.91
C TYR A 30 -8.60 -3.70 5.14
N PHE A 31 -8.38 -4.82 5.83
CA PHE A 31 -7.96 -6.07 5.21
C PHE A 31 -8.83 -7.19 5.74
N ALA A 32 -9.27 -8.08 4.85
CA ALA A 32 -10.04 -9.24 5.25
C ALA A 32 -9.16 -10.26 5.97
N GLU A 33 -9.73 -11.01 6.89
CA GLU A 33 -8.98 -12.05 7.61
C GLU A 33 -8.42 -13.10 6.66
N GLU A 34 -9.11 -13.35 5.55
CA GLU A 34 -8.67 -14.27 4.50
C GLU A 34 -7.35 -13.84 3.86
N GLU A 35 -7.01 -12.55 3.92
CA GLU A 35 -5.77 -12.02 3.34
C GLU A 35 -4.54 -12.26 4.22
N ARG A 36 -4.73 -12.66 5.48
CA ARG A 36 -3.61 -12.86 6.41
C ARG A 36 -2.61 -13.87 5.89
N LYS A 37 -3.10 -14.98 5.38
CA LYS A 37 -2.24 -16.02 4.83
C LYS A 37 -1.44 -15.51 3.63
N ASP A 38 -2.11 -14.75 2.77
CA ASP A 38 -1.47 -14.20 1.58
C ASP A 38 -0.39 -13.18 1.95
N TYR A 39 -0.64 -12.35 2.97
CA TYR A 39 0.34 -11.38 3.42
C TYR A 39 1.59 -12.06 4.01
N LYS A 40 1.38 -13.12 4.80
CA LYS A 40 2.49 -13.90 5.33
C LYS A 40 3.35 -14.49 4.23
N GLN A 41 2.71 -15.05 3.20
CA GLN A 41 3.42 -15.59 2.05
C GLN A 41 4.18 -14.51 1.30
N PHE A 42 3.58 -13.35 1.13
CA PHE A 42 4.24 -12.21 0.50
C PHE A 42 5.50 -11.82 1.26
N LEU A 43 5.41 -11.68 2.58
CA LEU A 43 6.57 -11.30 3.40
C LEU A 43 7.68 -12.35 3.38
N GLU A 44 7.34 -13.62 3.17
CA GLU A 44 8.32 -14.71 3.14
C GLU A 44 8.98 -14.88 1.79
N HIS A 45 8.30 -14.50 0.70
CA HIS A 45 8.75 -14.86 -0.66
C HIS A 45 8.85 -13.72 -1.66
N ASP A 46 7.97 -12.71 -1.59
CA ASP A 46 7.79 -11.74 -2.66
C ASP A 46 8.07 -10.29 -2.28
N ARG A 47 8.86 -10.08 -1.24
CA ARG A 47 9.06 -8.76 -0.63
C ARG A 47 10.20 -7.93 -1.24
N ASP A 48 10.68 -8.26 -2.43
CA ASP A 48 11.88 -7.65 -3.03
C ASP A 48 11.88 -6.13 -3.02
N PHE A 49 10.73 -5.52 -3.22
CA PHE A 49 10.66 -4.07 -3.10
C PHE A 49 9.48 -3.66 -2.23
N TYR A 50 9.60 -4.02 -0.96
CA TYR A 50 8.64 -3.63 0.06
C TYR A 50 9.29 -2.58 0.94
N LEU A 51 8.64 -1.40 1.05
CA LEU A 51 9.16 -0.27 1.79
C LEU A 51 8.40 -0.07 3.08
N LEU A 52 9.15 0.24 4.14
CA LEU A 52 8.60 0.50 5.47
C LEU A 52 8.88 1.96 5.84
N GLY A 53 7.85 2.68 6.26
CA GLY A 53 7.97 4.07 6.67
C GLY A 53 7.94 4.19 8.18
N TYR A 54 8.97 4.79 8.73
CA TYR A 54 9.13 4.95 10.18
C TYR A 54 9.09 6.40 10.59
N GLU A 55 8.45 6.67 11.72
CA GLU A 55 8.55 7.95 12.40
C GLU A 55 9.09 7.69 13.80
N ASN A 56 10.24 8.28 14.12
CA ASN A 56 10.87 8.15 15.45
C ASN A 56 10.96 6.69 15.92
N GLY A 57 11.33 5.80 15.00
CA GLY A 57 11.53 4.39 15.32
C GLY A 57 10.27 3.54 15.32
N SER A 58 9.10 4.13 15.08
CA SER A 58 7.83 3.39 15.02
C SER A 58 7.40 3.18 13.58
N LEU A 59 6.99 1.96 13.24
CA LEU A 59 6.49 1.64 11.90
C LEU A 59 5.10 2.25 11.72
N ILE A 60 4.98 3.15 10.77
CA ILE A 60 3.73 3.86 10.49
C ILE A 60 3.03 3.32 9.26
N CYS A 61 3.77 2.97 8.22
CA CYS A 61 3.18 2.49 6.98
C CYS A 61 4.12 1.57 6.24
N CYS A 62 3.57 0.83 5.28
CA CYS A 62 4.36 0.04 4.36
C CYS A 62 3.64 -0.10 3.04
N PHE A 63 4.38 -0.36 1.98
CA PHE A 63 3.83 -0.55 0.65
C PHE A 63 4.85 -1.21 -0.26
N GLY A 64 4.34 -1.98 -1.22
CA GLY A 64 5.17 -2.66 -2.20
C GLY A 64 5.02 -2.06 -3.57
N ILE A 65 6.10 -2.06 -4.34
CA ILE A 65 6.11 -1.62 -5.72
C ILE A 65 6.58 -2.79 -6.58
N THR A 66 5.77 -3.16 -7.57
CA THR A 66 6.14 -4.21 -8.53
C THR A 66 6.22 -3.59 -9.92
N GLU A 67 7.36 -3.77 -10.58
CA GLU A 67 7.52 -3.33 -11.95
C GLU A 67 7.17 -4.51 -12.86
N HIS A 68 6.11 -4.36 -13.65
CA HIS A 68 5.63 -5.44 -14.53
C HIS A 68 6.30 -5.43 -15.89
N ASN A 69 6.53 -4.22 -16.41
CA ASN A 69 7.21 -4.03 -17.69
C ASN A 69 7.70 -2.59 -17.74
N LYS A 70 8.17 -2.16 -18.91
CA LYS A 70 8.72 -0.83 -19.11
C LYS A 70 7.78 0.29 -18.66
N ASP A 71 6.48 0.14 -18.91
CA ASP A 71 5.49 1.20 -18.69
C ASP A 71 4.60 1.00 -17.49
N LEU A 72 4.48 -0.22 -16.98
CA LEU A 72 3.47 -0.58 -15.97
C LEU A 72 4.09 -1.02 -14.65
N CYS A 73 3.59 -0.47 -13.57
CA CYS A 73 3.93 -0.90 -12.22
C CYS A 73 2.65 -1.09 -11.40
N SER A 74 2.77 -1.70 -10.23
CA SER A 74 1.67 -1.77 -9.27
C SER A 74 2.12 -1.39 -7.88
N LEU A 75 1.16 -0.91 -7.10
CA LEU A 75 1.29 -0.61 -5.68
C LEU A 75 0.52 -1.70 -4.93
N SER A 76 1.17 -2.38 -4.01
CA SER A 76 0.57 -3.52 -3.31
C SER A 76 0.83 -3.51 -1.82
N TRP A 77 -0.02 -4.22 -1.08
CA TRP A 77 0.09 -4.39 0.37
C TRP A 77 0.36 -3.09 1.09
N ILE A 78 -0.37 -2.05 0.66
CA ILE A 78 -0.26 -0.71 1.23
C ILE A 78 -1.10 -0.64 2.50
N MET A 79 -0.49 -0.18 3.58
CA MET A 79 -1.21 0.00 4.84
C MET A 79 -0.57 1.11 5.67
N VAL A 80 -1.43 1.81 6.42
CA VAL A 80 -1.01 2.88 7.32
C VAL A 80 -1.56 2.56 8.69
N HIS A 81 -0.79 2.82 9.73
CA HIS A 81 -1.21 2.60 11.11
C HIS A 81 -2.54 3.34 11.35
N PRO A 82 -3.60 2.66 11.84
CA PRO A 82 -4.93 3.27 11.96
C PRO A 82 -4.96 4.57 12.77
N LYS A 83 -4.12 4.71 13.77
CA LYS A 83 -4.05 5.93 14.57
C LYS A 83 -3.49 7.12 13.79
N HIS A 84 -2.90 6.87 12.63
CA HIS A 84 -2.23 7.90 11.84
C HIS A 84 -2.88 8.12 10.47
N HIS A 85 -4.07 7.56 10.23
CA HIS A 85 -4.74 7.68 8.92
C HIS A 85 -5.01 9.13 8.50
N LYS A 86 -5.20 10.02 9.46
CA LYS A 86 -5.51 11.42 9.15
C LYS A 86 -4.35 12.38 9.46
N SER A 87 -3.15 11.85 9.60
CA SER A 87 -1.98 12.64 9.99
C SER A 87 -1.09 13.05 8.81
N GLY A 88 -1.51 12.77 7.57
CA GLY A 88 -0.72 13.13 6.39
C GLY A 88 0.32 12.11 5.98
N PHE A 89 0.46 11.01 6.70
CA PHE A 89 1.45 9.98 6.37
C PHE A 89 1.10 9.23 5.08
N GLY A 90 -0.20 8.98 4.85
CA GLY A 90 -0.62 8.37 3.59
C GLY A 90 -0.26 9.23 2.39
N ASN A 91 -0.43 10.55 2.55
CA ASN A 91 -0.06 11.49 1.50
C ASN A 91 1.45 11.47 1.24
N GLU A 92 2.24 11.42 2.30
CA GLU A 92 3.71 11.36 2.19
C GLU A 92 4.15 10.07 1.49
N MET A 93 3.52 8.95 1.85
CA MET A 93 3.76 7.66 1.23
C MET A 93 3.44 7.68 -0.27
N MET A 94 2.28 8.24 -0.64
CA MET A 94 1.89 8.34 -2.05
C MET A 94 2.82 9.27 -2.83
N SER A 95 3.28 10.35 -2.21
CA SER A 95 4.24 11.25 -2.85
C SER A 95 5.55 10.52 -3.15
N TYR A 96 6.00 9.70 -2.22
CA TYR A 96 7.21 8.90 -2.42
C TYR A 96 7.00 7.90 -3.57
N PHE A 97 5.87 7.19 -3.56
CA PHE A 97 5.57 6.22 -4.60
C PHE A 97 5.53 6.87 -5.99
N ILE A 98 4.79 7.96 -6.11
CA ILE A 98 4.63 8.64 -7.41
C ILE A 98 5.97 9.16 -7.93
N SER A 99 6.78 9.77 -7.04
CA SER A 99 8.12 10.23 -7.43
C SER A 99 8.99 9.08 -7.90
N TYR A 100 8.96 7.98 -7.17
CA TYR A 100 9.79 6.81 -7.50
C TYR A 100 9.44 6.26 -8.88
N VAL A 101 8.14 6.04 -9.14
CA VAL A 101 7.73 5.40 -10.40
C VAL A 101 7.89 6.35 -11.59
N ARG A 102 7.77 7.66 -11.38
CA ARG A 102 8.05 8.65 -12.43
C ARG A 102 9.53 8.66 -12.79
N GLU A 103 10.40 8.55 -11.81
CA GLU A 103 11.84 8.47 -12.08
C GLU A 103 12.20 7.19 -12.86
N LYS A 104 11.40 6.14 -12.71
CA LYS A 104 11.56 4.90 -13.47
C LYS A 104 10.87 4.96 -14.83
N ASN A 105 10.31 6.11 -15.19
CA ASN A 105 9.60 6.34 -16.45
C ASN A 105 8.38 5.45 -16.64
N LYS A 106 7.72 5.08 -15.56
CA LYS A 106 6.47 4.32 -15.65
C LYS A 106 5.35 5.24 -16.10
N LYS A 107 4.45 4.73 -16.90
CA LYS A 107 3.33 5.50 -17.45
C LYS A 107 2.03 5.24 -16.71
N THR A 108 1.87 4.05 -16.14
CA THR A 108 0.65 3.64 -15.47
C THR A 108 0.97 2.87 -14.20
N ALA A 109 0.25 3.19 -13.13
CA ALA A 109 0.33 2.44 -11.87
C ALA A 109 -1.01 1.78 -11.59
N MET A 110 -0.98 0.51 -11.23
CA MET A 110 -2.17 -0.26 -10.87
C MET A 110 -2.26 -0.39 -9.36
N ILE A 111 -3.48 -0.31 -8.83
CA ILE A 111 -3.72 -0.45 -7.40
C ILE A 111 -4.97 -1.32 -7.23
N SER A 112 -4.89 -2.36 -6.39
CA SER A 112 -6.07 -3.11 -6.01
C SER A 112 -6.41 -2.77 -4.57
N THR A 113 -7.61 -2.27 -4.33
CA THR A 113 -8.03 -1.77 -3.03
C THR A 113 -9.45 -2.24 -2.71
N SER A 114 -10.07 -1.64 -1.70
CA SER A 114 -11.43 -1.98 -1.29
C SER A 114 -12.30 -0.72 -1.23
N GLN A 115 -13.61 -0.92 -0.99
CA GLN A 115 -14.54 0.19 -0.81
C GLN A 115 -14.20 1.08 0.39
N TYR A 116 -13.34 0.60 1.28
CA TYR A 116 -12.94 1.37 2.46
C TYR A 116 -11.76 2.31 2.21
N ALA A 117 -11.06 2.14 1.10
CA ALA A 117 -9.87 2.94 0.80
C ALA A 117 -9.82 3.54 -0.61
N ASN A 118 -10.76 3.18 -1.49
CA ASN A 118 -10.70 3.65 -2.88
C ASN A 118 -10.74 5.18 -2.99
N ASN A 119 -11.48 5.86 -2.11
CA ASN A 119 -11.57 7.32 -2.15
C ASN A 119 -10.21 7.97 -1.88
N PHE A 120 -9.40 7.35 -1.04
CA PHE A 120 -8.06 7.87 -0.77
C PHE A 120 -7.23 7.93 -2.07
N PHE A 121 -7.27 6.87 -2.85
CA PHE A 121 -6.48 6.81 -4.09
C PHE A 121 -7.03 7.72 -5.19
N GLU A 122 -8.34 7.99 -5.16
CA GLU A 122 -8.95 8.92 -6.13
C GLU A 122 -8.34 10.32 -6.04
N LYS A 123 -7.87 10.72 -4.85
CA LYS A 123 -7.20 12.01 -4.68
C LYS A 123 -5.94 12.14 -5.51
N TYR A 124 -5.35 11.03 -5.91
CA TYR A 124 -4.11 11.00 -6.70
C TYR A 124 -4.37 10.68 -8.17
N GLY A 125 -5.62 10.75 -8.58
CA GLY A 125 -5.99 10.52 -9.96
C GLY A 125 -6.32 9.07 -10.31
N ALA A 126 -6.43 8.20 -9.30
CA ALA A 126 -6.81 6.81 -9.55
C ALA A 126 -8.27 6.73 -9.98
N ARG A 127 -8.54 5.90 -10.99
CA ARG A 127 -9.89 5.63 -11.44
C ARG A 127 -10.15 4.14 -11.41
N GLU A 128 -11.38 3.77 -11.11
CA GLU A 128 -11.79 2.38 -11.06
C GLU A 128 -11.84 1.77 -12.46
N ILE A 129 -11.25 0.59 -12.62
CA ILE A 129 -11.25 -0.12 -13.89
C ILE A 129 -11.88 -1.51 -13.79
N ALA A 130 -12.03 -2.06 -12.59
CA ALA A 130 -12.66 -3.36 -12.39
C ALA A 130 -13.19 -3.46 -10.96
N PHE A 131 -14.19 -4.31 -10.76
CA PHE A 131 -14.83 -4.52 -9.47
C PHE A 131 -15.17 -5.99 -9.31
N GLU A 132 -14.88 -6.54 -8.13
CA GLU A 132 -15.24 -7.92 -7.80
C GLU A 132 -15.86 -7.94 -6.41
N GLU A 133 -17.16 -8.30 -6.34
CA GLU A 133 -17.86 -8.40 -5.06
C GLU A 133 -17.19 -9.45 -4.18
N ASN A 134 -16.90 -9.07 -2.92
CA ASN A 134 -16.22 -9.94 -1.96
C ASN A 134 -14.89 -10.48 -2.47
N GLY A 135 -14.21 -9.75 -3.36
CA GLY A 135 -12.97 -10.22 -3.97
C GLY A 135 -11.83 -10.44 -2.99
N TRP A 136 -11.82 -9.75 -1.85
CA TRP A 136 -10.82 -9.95 -0.81
C TRP A 136 -11.28 -10.91 0.28
N GLY A 137 -12.60 -10.97 0.49
CA GLY A 137 -13.23 -11.76 1.53
C GLY A 137 -14.64 -11.26 1.73
N THR A 138 -15.42 -11.95 2.56
CA THR A 138 -16.82 -11.59 2.81
C THR A 138 -16.94 -10.14 3.28
N GLY A 139 -17.72 -9.35 2.56
CA GLY A 139 -17.96 -7.95 2.90
C GLY A 139 -16.86 -6.99 2.45
N MET A 140 -15.80 -7.48 1.82
CA MET A 140 -14.72 -6.62 1.35
C MET A 140 -14.51 -6.81 -0.16
N HIS A 141 -14.96 -5.83 -0.91
CA HIS A 141 -14.95 -5.89 -2.37
C HIS A 141 -13.57 -5.53 -2.92
N LYS A 142 -13.21 -6.15 -4.03
CA LYS A 142 -11.94 -5.85 -4.69
C LYS A 142 -12.20 -4.80 -5.77
N ILE A 143 -11.54 -3.66 -5.65
CA ILE A 143 -11.65 -2.56 -6.61
C ILE A 143 -10.28 -2.35 -7.22
N ASP A 144 -10.18 -2.61 -8.52
CA ASP A 144 -8.94 -2.37 -9.24
C ASP A 144 -8.97 -0.96 -9.81
N MET A 145 -7.90 -0.22 -9.60
CA MET A 145 -7.78 1.16 -10.03
C MET A 145 -6.49 1.37 -10.80
N CYS A 146 -6.45 2.41 -11.63
CA CYS A 146 -5.21 2.80 -12.27
C CYS A 146 -4.99 4.30 -12.18
N ILE A 147 -3.71 4.68 -12.12
CA ILE A 147 -3.27 6.08 -12.15
C ILE A 147 -2.45 6.26 -13.41
N GLU A 148 -2.81 7.25 -14.22
CA GLU A 148 -1.99 7.67 -15.35
C GLU A 148 -0.92 8.62 -14.83
N LEU A 149 0.34 8.29 -15.08
CA LEU A 149 1.47 9.02 -14.50
C LEU A 149 2.00 10.15 -15.37
N GLU A 150 1.48 10.25 -16.59
CA GLU A 150 1.86 11.33 -17.50
C GLU A 150 0.78 12.38 -17.64
#